data_4f464956f97b7dc29b6de868684bc562
#
_entry.id   4f464956f97b7dc29b6de868684bc562
#
_cell.length_a   1.000
_cell.length_b   1.000
_cell.length_c   1.000
_cell.angle_alpha   90.00
_cell.angle_beta   90.00
_cell.angle_gamma   90.00
#
_symmetry.space_group_name_H-M   'P 1'
#
loop_
_entity.id
_entity.type
_entity.pdbx_description
1 polymer ?
#
loop_
_entity_poly.entity_id
_entity_poly.type
_entity_poly.pdbx_seq_one_letter_code
_entity_poly.pdbx_strand_id
1 'polypeptide(L)'
;MAPTATATLIARSISESDLQSAVIDLARTSGWLVHHTRAARTRKGWRTPIQGDAGFCDLVLAKNGCVLLAELKSERGRVTPEQQSWIRAVDGERNGALLPGQVRMLRPASGGGWLSIVVWRPSDWLSGEIAELLSGSQIRTT
;
A
#
# COMPACT_ATOMS: atom_id res chain seq x y z
N MET A 1 1.64 1.10 -21.62
CA MET A 1 2.09 2.36 -22.22
C MET A 1 2.99 3.08 -21.23
N ALA A 2 4.16 3.52 -21.64
CA ALA A 2 5.05 4.27 -20.76
C ALA A 2 4.43 5.64 -20.41
N PRO A 3 4.59 6.13 -19.17
CA PRO A 3 4.10 7.44 -18.78
C PRO A 3 4.80 8.54 -19.59
N THR A 4 4.08 9.62 -19.86
CA THR A 4 4.67 10.80 -20.50
C THR A 4 5.70 11.46 -19.59
N ALA A 5 6.63 12.24 -20.14
CA ALA A 5 7.59 13.01 -19.36
C ALA A 5 6.89 13.92 -18.32
N THR A 6 5.79 14.55 -18.73
CA THR A 6 4.97 15.38 -17.84
C THR A 6 4.37 14.59 -16.68
N ALA A 7 3.78 13.42 -16.95
CA ALA A 7 3.23 12.56 -15.91
C ALA A 7 4.32 12.10 -14.93
N THR A 8 5.51 11.81 -15.40
CA THR A 8 6.66 11.45 -14.56
C THR A 8 7.08 12.61 -13.66
N LEU A 9 7.11 13.84 -14.16
CA LEU A 9 7.44 15.02 -13.37
C LEU A 9 6.38 15.28 -12.29
N ILE A 10 5.10 15.16 -12.63
CA ILE A 10 4.01 15.31 -11.66
C ILE A 10 4.12 14.25 -10.57
N ALA A 11 4.32 12.99 -10.93
CA ALA A 11 4.48 11.90 -9.96
C ALA A 11 5.63 12.16 -8.98
N ARG A 12 6.76 12.67 -9.47
CA ARG A 12 7.92 13.02 -8.65
C ARG A 12 7.69 14.20 -7.71
N SER A 13 6.72 15.07 -8.00
CA SER A 13 6.38 16.22 -7.17
C SER A 13 5.46 15.89 -6.00
N ILE A 14 4.78 14.75 -6.04
CA ILE A 14 3.88 14.31 -4.97
C ILE A 14 4.69 13.66 -3.84
N SER A 15 4.58 14.20 -2.63
CA SER A 15 5.23 13.63 -1.47
C SER A 15 4.54 12.34 -1.01
N GLU A 16 5.27 11.53 -0.25
CA GLU A 16 4.69 10.34 0.41
C GLU A 16 3.54 10.73 1.35
N SER A 17 3.68 11.83 2.08
CA SER A 17 2.63 12.35 2.97
C SER A 17 1.37 12.77 2.21
N ASP A 18 1.51 13.42 1.06
CA ASP A 18 0.37 13.83 0.22
C ASP A 18 -0.34 12.60 -0.36
N LEU A 19 0.42 11.63 -0.83
CA LEU A 19 -0.12 10.36 -1.30
C LEU A 19 -0.90 9.65 -0.20
N GLN A 20 -0.34 9.58 1.00
CA GLN A 20 -0.97 8.96 2.16
C GLN A 20 -2.30 9.62 2.50
N SER A 21 -2.34 10.95 2.57
CA SER A 21 -3.58 11.68 2.86
C SER A 21 -4.65 11.40 1.80
N ALA A 22 -4.29 11.42 0.52
CA ALA A 22 -5.21 11.13 -0.57
C ALA A 22 -5.75 9.69 -0.52
N VAL A 23 -4.89 8.72 -0.25
CA VAL A 23 -5.29 7.30 -0.12
C VAL A 23 -6.22 7.08 1.07
N ILE A 24 -5.92 7.67 2.23
CA ILE A 24 -6.78 7.56 3.41
C ILE A 24 -8.17 8.15 3.13
N ASP A 25 -8.23 9.33 2.55
CA ASP A 25 -9.50 9.98 2.24
C ASP A 25 -10.34 9.17 1.26
N LEU A 26 -9.72 8.66 0.20
CA LEU A 26 -10.41 7.83 -0.78
C LEU A 26 -10.87 6.49 -0.18
N ALA A 27 -10.03 5.83 0.59
CA ALA A 27 -10.38 4.57 1.24
C ALA A 27 -11.58 4.75 2.17
N ARG A 28 -11.60 5.79 3.00
CA ARG A 28 -12.73 6.10 3.88
C ARG A 28 -14.00 6.39 3.10
N THR A 29 -13.92 7.23 2.08
CA THR A 29 -15.06 7.56 1.21
C THR A 29 -15.60 6.32 0.51
N SER A 30 -14.75 5.37 0.19
CA SER A 30 -15.11 4.09 -0.44
C SER A 30 -15.56 3.01 0.55
N GLY A 31 -15.66 3.34 1.83
CA GLY A 31 -16.20 2.44 2.86
C GLY A 31 -15.19 1.50 3.51
N TRP A 32 -13.89 1.75 3.34
CA TRP A 32 -12.83 0.98 4.00
C TRP A 32 -12.62 1.46 5.43
N LEU A 33 -12.39 0.54 6.35
CA LEU A 33 -11.74 0.85 7.62
C LEU A 33 -10.26 1.08 7.36
N VAL A 34 -9.70 2.08 8.02
CA VAL A 34 -8.30 2.49 7.81
C VAL A 34 -7.58 2.53 9.15
N HIS A 35 -6.42 1.87 9.21
CA HIS A 35 -5.46 2.02 10.30
C HIS A 35 -4.16 2.59 9.76
N HIS A 36 -3.66 3.63 10.39
CA HIS A 36 -2.36 4.23 10.12
C HIS A 36 -1.58 4.39 11.43
N THR A 37 -0.39 3.84 11.47
CA THR A 37 0.50 3.98 12.63
C THR A 37 1.32 5.24 12.50
N ARG A 38 1.10 6.20 13.37
CA ARG A 38 1.86 7.45 13.40
C ARG A 38 3.11 7.31 14.28
N ALA A 39 4.24 7.84 13.79
CA ALA A 39 5.41 8.05 14.62
C ALA A 39 5.11 9.11 15.69
N ALA A 40 5.51 8.84 16.92
CA ALA A 40 5.43 9.79 18.01
C ALA A 40 6.76 10.51 18.20
N ARG A 41 6.71 11.78 18.61
CA ARG A 41 7.91 12.54 18.97
C ARG A 41 8.39 12.13 20.36
N THR A 42 9.63 11.70 20.44
CA THR A 42 10.30 11.34 21.69
C THR A 42 11.50 12.25 21.93
N ARG A 43 12.13 12.14 23.11
CA ARG A 43 13.38 12.86 23.42
C ARG A 43 14.53 12.49 22.47
N LYS A 44 14.44 11.33 21.80
CA LYS A 44 15.45 10.81 20.83
C LYS A 44 15.03 11.02 19.36
N GLY A 45 14.00 11.87 19.12
CA GLY A 45 13.43 12.12 17.80
C GLY A 45 12.11 11.40 17.56
N TRP A 46 11.68 11.34 16.30
CA TRP A 46 10.45 10.67 15.89
C TRP A 46 10.65 9.16 15.93
N ARG A 47 9.80 8.46 16.68
CA ARG A 47 9.82 7.01 16.78
C ARG A 47 8.41 6.44 16.78
N THR A 48 8.24 5.30 16.15
CA THR A 48 7.05 4.46 16.27
C THR A 48 7.33 3.40 17.32
N PRO A 49 6.61 3.41 18.49
CA PRO A 49 6.75 2.33 19.46
C PRO A 49 6.31 1.01 18.84
N ILE A 50 7.21 0.06 18.76
CA ILE A 50 6.92 -1.28 18.27
C ILE A 50 7.51 -2.33 19.20
N GLN A 51 6.85 -3.46 19.28
CA GLN A 51 7.40 -4.69 19.80
C GLN A 51 7.32 -5.72 18.68
N GLY A 52 8.45 -6.37 18.38
CA GLY A 52 8.54 -7.29 17.26
C GLY A 52 9.34 -6.71 16.09
N ASP A 53 9.04 -7.17 14.89
CA ASP A 53 9.83 -6.87 13.70
C ASP A 53 9.46 -5.50 13.09
N ALA A 54 10.47 -4.71 12.81
CA ALA A 54 10.32 -3.43 12.14
C ALA A 54 9.91 -3.59 10.67
N GLY A 55 9.49 -2.49 10.04
CA GLY A 55 9.19 -2.45 8.61
C GLY A 55 7.76 -2.79 8.24
N PHE A 56 6.84 -2.84 9.24
CA PHE A 56 5.42 -3.02 8.95
C PHE A 56 4.88 -1.88 8.08
N CYS A 57 3.89 -2.19 7.24
CA CYS A 57 3.31 -1.24 6.29
C CYS A 57 2.68 -0.01 6.93
N ASP A 58 2.53 1.06 6.15
CA ASP A 58 1.95 2.34 6.60
C ASP A 58 0.47 2.26 6.92
N LEU A 59 -0.29 1.55 6.10
CA LEU A 59 -1.75 1.46 6.19
C LEU A 59 -2.21 0.02 6.25
N VAL A 60 -3.23 -0.22 7.07
CA VAL A 60 -4.06 -1.42 7.00
C VAL A 60 -5.47 -1.00 6.63
N LEU A 61 -5.98 -1.54 5.55
CA LEU A 61 -7.31 -1.27 5.02
C LEU A 61 -8.14 -2.54 5.05
N ALA A 62 -9.38 -2.45 5.53
CA ALA A 62 -10.26 -3.61 5.59
C ALA A 62 -11.67 -3.26 5.12
N LYS A 63 -12.23 -4.12 4.27
CA LYS A 63 -13.59 -3.99 3.75
C LYS A 63 -14.11 -5.34 3.24
N ASN A 64 -15.30 -5.72 3.66
CA ASN A 64 -16.01 -6.90 3.11
C ASN A 64 -15.17 -8.19 3.06
N GLY A 65 -14.43 -8.47 4.13
CA GLY A 65 -13.53 -9.63 4.19
C GLY A 65 -12.20 -9.48 3.47
N CYS A 66 -11.94 -8.33 2.85
CA CYS A 66 -10.65 -7.99 2.24
C CYS A 66 -9.79 -7.22 3.24
N VAL A 67 -8.53 -7.62 3.38
CA VAL A 67 -7.52 -6.89 4.14
C VAL A 67 -6.37 -6.54 3.21
N LEU A 68 -6.06 -5.26 3.11
CA LEU A 68 -5.00 -4.74 2.27
C LEU A 68 -3.97 -4.05 3.15
N LEU A 69 -2.74 -4.52 3.08
CA LEU A 69 -1.59 -3.90 3.71
C LEU A 69 -0.90 -3.01 2.66
N ALA A 70 -0.85 -1.72 2.90
CA ALA A 70 -0.28 -0.78 1.94
C ALA A 70 0.95 -0.07 2.49
N GLU A 71 2.06 -0.26 1.81
CA GLU A 71 3.28 0.53 1.99
C GLU A 71 3.26 1.68 1.00
N LEU A 72 3.46 2.91 1.47
CA LEU A 72 3.45 4.10 0.64
C LEU A 72 4.87 4.63 0.45
N LYS A 73 5.21 4.96 -0.76
CA LYS A 73 6.52 5.50 -1.13
C LYS A 73 6.35 6.72 -2.03
N SER A 74 7.31 7.64 -1.92
CA SER A 74 7.49 8.62 -3.00
C SER A 74 7.88 7.91 -4.29
N GLU A 75 7.81 8.60 -5.41
CA GLU A 75 8.06 7.99 -6.72
C GLU A 75 9.44 7.32 -6.81
N ARG A 76 10.43 7.87 -6.15
CA ARG A 76 11.80 7.34 -6.10
C ARG A 76 12.20 6.73 -4.78
N GLY A 77 11.29 6.67 -3.82
CA GLY A 77 11.55 6.10 -2.50
C GLY A 77 11.88 4.61 -2.57
N ARG A 78 12.82 4.17 -1.77
CA ARG A 78 13.24 2.78 -1.74
C ARG A 78 12.50 2.01 -0.65
N VAL A 79 12.09 0.80 -0.97
CA VAL A 79 11.61 -0.16 0.01
C VAL A 79 12.81 -0.65 0.82
N THR A 80 12.74 -0.54 2.14
CA THR A 80 13.82 -0.98 3.02
C THR A 80 13.90 -2.51 3.11
N PRO A 81 15.04 -3.09 3.53
CA PRO A 81 15.13 -4.54 3.75
C PRO A 81 14.09 -5.07 4.75
N GLU A 82 13.77 -4.32 5.80
CA GLU A 82 12.77 -4.69 6.79
C GLU A 82 11.36 -4.71 6.19
N GLN A 83 11.02 -3.70 5.39
CA GLN A 83 9.76 -3.65 4.64
C GLN A 83 9.68 -4.80 3.64
N GLN A 84 10.78 -5.09 2.94
CA GLN A 84 10.83 -6.21 2.01
C GLN A 84 10.61 -7.56 2.69
N SER A 85 11.08 -7.73 3.94
CA SER A 85 10.83 -8.93 4.73
C SER A 85 9.34 -9.12 5.01
N TRP A 86 8.61 -8.06 5.34
CA TRP A 86 7.17 -8.11 5.52
C TRP A 86 6.43 -8.46 4.22
N ILE A 87 6.83 -7.85 3.11
CA ILE A 87 6.25 -8.13 1.79
C ILE A 87 6.39 -9.62 1.43
N ARG A 88 7.59 -10.17 1.61
CA ARG A 88 7.85 -11.58 1.36
C ARG A 88 7.08 -12.50 2.30
N ALA A 89 6.98 -12.16 3.58
CA ALA A 89 6.26 -12.96 4.55
C ALA A 89 4.76 -13.05 4.25
N VAL A 90 4.16 -11.96 3.76
CA VAL A 90 2.73 -11.91 3.41
C VAL A 90 2.46 -12.50 2.04
N ASP A 91 3.25 -12.14 1.03
CA ASP A 91 3.03 -12.56 -0.37
C ASP A 91 3.65 -13.92 -0.71
N GLY A 92 4.62 -14.36 0.08
CA GLY A 92 5.41 -15.58 -0.18
C GLY A 92 6.52 -15.35 -1.22
N GLU A 93 7.41 -16.33 -1.34
CA GLU A 93 8.51 -16.33 -2.32
C GLU A 93 8.05 -16.80 -3.70
N ARG A 94 6.87 -16.41 -4.14
CA ARG A 94 6.43 -16.75 -5.49
C ARG A 94 7.23 -15.94 -6.51
N ASN A 95 7.96 -16.65 -7.34
CA ASN A 95 8.83 -16.20 -8.41
C ASN A 95 8.43 -14.85 -9.05
N GLY A 96 9.07 -13.80 -8.61
CA GLY A 96 8.92 -12.49 -9.16
C GLY A 96 8.67 -11.44 -8.08
N ALA A 97 9.58 -10.49 -7.99
CA ALA A 97 9.33 -9.26 -7.27
C ALA A 97 7.97 -8.71 -7.71
N LEU A 98 7.14 -8.30 -6.73
CA LEU A 98 5.94 -7.53 -7.04
C LEU A 98 6.40 -6.33 -7.88
N LEU A 99 6.00 -6.31 -9.12
CA LEU A 99 6.19 -5.13 -9.95
C LEU A 99 5.39 -3.99 -9.31
N PRO A 100 5.87 -2.75 -9.40
CA PRO A 100 5.13 -1.59 -8.92
C PRO A 100 3.67 -1.66 -9.38
N GLY A 101 2.73 -1.52 -8.44
CA GLY A 101 1.29 -1.54 -8.75
C GLY A 101 0.65 -2.93 -8.86
N GLN A 102 1.40 -4.02 -8.71
CA GLN A 102 0.78 -5.35 -8.70
C GLN A 102 0.28 -5.72 -7.31
N VAL A 103 -1.02 -5.89 -7.20
CA VAL A 103 -1.69 -6.45 -6.03
C VAL A 103 -1.91 -7.94 -6.27
N ARG A 104 -1.23 -8.78 -5.50
CA ARG A 104 -1.56 -10.21 -5.48
C ARG A 104 -2.58 -10.46 -4.39
N MET A 105 -3.76 -10.86 -4.80
CA MET A 105 -4.80 -11.31 -3.90
C MET A 105 -4.53 -12.76 -3.52
N LEU A 106 -4.19 -12.99 -2.25
CA LEU A 106 -4.07 -14.34 -1.71
C LEU A 106 -5.45 -14.83 -1.28
N ARG A 107 -6.01 -15.76 -2.02
CA ARG A 107 -7.26 -16.40 -1.66
C ARG A 107 -7.02 -17.45 -0.57
N PRO A 108 -7.63 -17.33 0.63
CA PRO A 108 -7.59 -18.42 1.59
C PRO A 108 -8.24 -19.68 1.02
N ALA A 109 -7.68 -20.81 1.34
CA ALA A 109 -8.20 -22.11 0.90
C ALA A 109 -9.65 -22.41 1.37
N SER A 110 -10.15 -21.65 2.33
CA SER A 110 -11.47 -21.83 2.96
C SER A 110 -12.60 -20.96 2.40
N GLY A 111 -12.39 -20.25 1.30
CA GLY A 111 -13.44 -19.45 0.67
C GLY A 111 -13.84 -18.16 1.40
N GLY A 112 -13.10 -17.75 2.42
CA GLY A 112 -13.26 -16.48 3.13
C GLY A 112 -12.59 -15.31 2.42
N GLY A 113 -12.35 -14.22 3.11
CA GLY A 113 -11.80 -12.99 2.55
C GLY A 113 -10.41 -13.06 1.89
N TRP A 114 -9.88 -11.91 1.57
CA TRP A 114 -8.63 -11.70 0.85
C TRP A 114 -7.61 -10.98 1.73
N LEU A 115 -6.37 -11.41 1.69
CA LEU A 115 -5.23 -10.68 2.26
C LEU A 115 -4.25 -10.38 1.15
N SER A 116 -3.82 -9.13 1.06
CA SER A 116 -2.80 -8.71 0.10
C SER A 116 -1.90 -7.65 0.70
N ILE A 117 -0.70 -7.52 0.15
CA ILE A 117 0.24 -6.45 0.46
C ILE A 117 0.65 -5.74 -0.83
N VAL A 118 0.75 -4.43 -0.79
CA VAL A 118 1.02 -3.60 -1.95
C VAL A 118 2.00 -2.47 -1.59
N VAL A 119 2.82 -2.09 -2.54
CA VAL A 119 3.60 -0.85 -2.48
C VAL A 119 2.98 0.13 -3.46
N TRP A 120 2.50 1.26 -2.96
CA TRP A 120 1.90 2.31 -3.77
C TRP A 120 2.78 3.54 -3.87
N ARG A 121 2.84 4.09 -5.06
CA ARG A 121 3.58 5.28 -5.42
C ARG A 121 2.66 6.31 -6.06
N PRO A 122 3.07 7.60 -6.16
CA PRO A 122 2.26 8.60 -6.86
C PRO A 122 1.83 8.20 -8.27
N SER A 123 2.67 7.48 -9.02
CA SER A 123 2.29 6.96 -10.35
C SER A 123 1.11 5.99 -10.31
N ASP A 124 0.95 5.21 -9.26
CA ASP A 124 -0.19 4.31 -9.08
C ASP A 124 -1.49 5.08 -8.79
N TRP A 125 -1.37 6.22 -8.12
CA TRP A 125 -2.48 7.15 -7.91
C TRP A 125 -2.90 7.81 -9.23
N LEU A 126 -1.94 8.34 -9.96
CA LEU A 126 -2.19 9.07 -11.21
C LEU A 126 -2.71 8.17 -12.34
N SER A 127 -2.32 6.90 -12.36
CA SER A 127 -2.83 5.92 -13.32
C SER A 127 -4.27 5.50 -13.06
N GLY A 128 -4.79 5.77 -11.86
CA GLY A 128 -6.12 5.33 -11.44
C GLY A 128 -6.18 3.93 -10.82
N GLU A 129 -5.07 3.22 -10.73
CA GLU A 129 -5.02 1.86 -10.17
C GLU A 129 -5.49 1.82 -8.70
N ILE A 130 -5.05 2.78 -7.88
CA ILE A 130 -5.45 2.85 -6.48
C ILE A 130 -6.96 3.10 -6.37
N ALA A 131 -7.49 4.06 -7.12
CA ALA A 131 -8.91 4.38 -7.11
C ALA A 131 -9.76 3.20 -7.60
N GLU A 132 -9.33 2.51 -8.62
CA GLU A 132 -10.02 1.33 -9.17
C GLU A 132 -10.07 0.20 -8.14
N LEU A 133 -8.98 -0.08 -7.44
CA LEU A 133 -8.94 -1.09 -6.40
C LEU A 133 -9.83 -0.72 -5.21
N LEU A 134 -9.73 0.51 -4.70
CA LEU A 134 -10.48 0.95 -3.52
C LEU A 134 -11.98 1.13 -3.79
N SER A 135 -12.38 1.45 -5.01
CA SER A 135 -13.80 1.58 -5.39
C SER A 135 -14.51 0.23 -5.55
N GLY A 136 -13.80 -0.88 -5.50
CA GLY A 136 -14.38 -2.23 -5.54
C GLY A 136 -14.71 -2.76 -6.93
N SER A 137 -14.36 -2.05 -7.98
CA SER A 137 -14.60 -2.53 -9.35
C SER A 137 -13.80 -3.79 -9.71
N GLN A 138 -12.73 -4.08 -8.98
CA GLN A 138 -11.88 -5.26 -9.18
C GLN A 138 -12.00 -6.34 -8.10
N ILE A 139 -12.74 -6.10 -7.03
CA ILE A 139 -13.04 -7.14 -6.04
C ILE A 139 -14.23 -7.95 -6.53
N ARG A 140 -14.17 -8.46 -7.72
CA ARG A 140 -15.14 -9.46 -8.17
C ARG A 140 -14.61 -10.83 -7.83
N THR A 141 -15.28 -11.48 -6.89
CA THR A 141 -15.20 -12.93 -6.70
C THR A 141 -15.66 -13.61 -7.98
N THR A 142 -14.75 -14.15 -8.71
CA THR A 142 -15.05 -15.23 -9.64
C THR A 142 -14.77 -16.55 -8.96
#